data_04d47a08f3632c9a2ff54273eef7a4df
#
_entry.id   04d47a08f3632c9a2ff54273eef7a4df
#
_cell.length_a   1.000
_cell.length_b   1.000
_cell.length_c   1.000
_cell.angle_alpha   90.00
_cell.angle_beta   90.00
_cell.angle_gamma   90.00
#
_symmetry.space_group_name_H-M   'P 1'
#
loop_
_entity.id
_entity.type
_entity.pdbx_description
1 polymer ?
#
loop_
_entity_poly.entity_id
_entity_poly.type
_entity_poly.pdbx_seq_one_letter_code
_entity_poly.pdbx_strand_id
1 'polypeptide(L)'
;MGEVYRALDTSLDRPVAIKVLLKAFAEDKERLARFEREAKLLAVLNHPAIAAIHGIEGSEGRRFLVLELVEGQALGDRLGRGPLPIEEAFETCKQLAEGLEAAHEKGIVHRDLKPGNIMITPEGRLKILDFGLAKAYAGETTNIEIEKSPTITARMTEPGVILGTAAYMSPEQARGRAADKRSDIWAFGGVLYECLTGKRAFQGETVSDTLALVLKGEPDWNALPANTPTNIRTLLHRCLQKNPKNRLHDIADARLEIDEAGSPQAEESPTPRRFPLSWVVAVGAVLFIAGILIRPLIWKAHESVAPAFPVASVIKLAPGYALDGMRSPLEFNWPRRTAIAGNGHGRPAGPIEFERTPHPVEG
;
A
#
# COMPACT_ATOMS: atom_id res chain seq x y z
N MET A 1 -0.49 12.47 26.86
CA MET A 1 -1.20 13.44 26.00
C MET A 1 -1.67 14.58 26.86
N GLY A 2 -1.79 15.81 26.30
CA GLY A 2 -2.33 16.96 27.04
C GLY A 2 -3.83 16.83 27.27
N GLU A 3 -4.33 17.64 28.18
CA GLU A 3 -5.77 17.78 28.45
C GLU A 3 -6.40 18.66 27.38
N VAL A 4 -7.65 18.36 27.01
CA VAL A 4 -8.42 19.12 26.03
C VAL A 4 -9.59 19.78 26.74
N TYR A 5 -9.76 21.10 26.54
CA TYR A 5 -10.80 21.91 27.13
C TYR A 5 -11.66 22.55 26.06
N ARG A 6 -12.96 22.65 26.32
CA ARG A 6 -13.84 23.55 25.56
C ARG A 6 -13.63 24.98 26.06
N ALA A 7 -13.46 25.93 25.14
CA ALA A 7 -13.24 27.33 25.45
C ALA A 7 -13.97 28.24 24.46
N LEU A 8 -14.01 29.53 24.74
CA LEU A 8 -14.49 30.56 23.83
C LEU A 8 -13.32 31.42 23.40
N ASP A 9 -13.08 31.53 22.09
CA ASP A 9 -12.20 32.54 21.51
C ASP A 9 -12.92 33.88 21.56
N THR A 10 -12.61 34.71 22.56
CA THR A 10 -13.27 35.99 22.80
C THR A 10 -12.93 37.04 21.77
N SER A 11 -11.91 36.86 20.96
CA SER A 11 -11.52 37.80 19.89
C SER A 11 -12.36 37.62 18.63
N LEU A 12 -12.83 36.39 18.37
CA LEU A 12 -13.65 36.02 17.20
C LEU A 12 -15.06 35.52 17.59
N ASP A 13 -15.37 35.52 18.87
CA ASP A 13 -16.65 35.06 19.44
C ASP A 13 -17.08 33.68 18.93
N ARG A 14 -16.16 32.73 18.99
CA ARG A 14 -16.41 31.37 18.52
C ARG A 14 -15.96 30.32 19.54
N PRO A 15 -16.69 29.18 19.66
CA PRO A 15 -16.23 28.06 20.47
C PRO A 15 -15.03 27.37 19.83
N VAL A 16 -14.06 27.00 20.68
CA VAL A 16 -12.82 26.33 20.28
C VAL A 16 -12.47 25.20 21.23
N ALA A 17 -11.65 24.25 20.79
CA ALA A 17 -11.00 23.27 21.64
C ALA A 17 -9.57 23.72 21.95
N ILE A 18 -9.18 23.73 23.21
CA ILE A 18 -7.82 24.06 23.66
C ILE A 18 -7.14 22.78 24.13
N LYS A 19 -6.08 22.39 23.46
CA LYS A 19 -5.23 21.26 23.84
C LYS A 19 -3.98 21.75 24.52
N VAL A 20 -3.93 21.58 25.87
CA VAL A 20 -2.81 22.04 26.70
C VAL A 20 -1.66 21.04 26.63
N LEU A 21 -0.44 21.55 26.46
CA LEU A 21 0.78 20.74 26.47
C LEU A 21 1.25 20.51 27.90
N LEU A 22 1.69 19.28 28.20
CA LEU A 22 2.25 18.95 29.51
C LEU A 22 3.51 19.80 29.80
N LYS A 23 3.66 20.31 31.01
CA LYS A 23 4.78 21.17 31.42
C LYS A 23 6.16 20.58 31.09
N ALA A 24 6.35 19.29 31.32
CA ALA A 24 7.60 18.60 31.01
C ALA A 24 8.03 18.69 29.53
N PHE A 25 7.11 19.04 28.63
CA PHE A 25 7.42 19.24 27.22
C PHE A 25 7.65 20.71 26.87
N ALA A 26 7.08 21.64 27.63
CA ALA A 26 7.25 23.07 27.41
C ALA A 26 8.67 23.55 27.84
N GLU A 27 9.36 22.79 28.68
CA GLU A 27 10.69 23.09 29.18
C GLU A 27 11.81 22.71 28.18
N ASP A 28 11.56 21.80 27.24
CA ASP A 28 12.53 21.41 26.22
C ASP A 28 12.36 22.29 24.96
N LYS A 29 13.25 23.23 24.77
CA LYS A 29 13.22 24.19 23.65
C LYS A 29 13.28 23.53 22.28
N GLU A 30 14.01 22.41 22.15
CA GLU A 30 14.16 21.72 20.86
C GLU A 30 12.87 20.97 20.48
N ARG A 31 12.25 20.32 21.46
CA ARG A 31 10.94 19.66 21.28
C ARG A 31 9.84 20.67 21.00
N LEU A 32 9.85 21.81 21.70
CA LEU A 32 8.88 22.87 21.46
C LEU A 32 9.00 23.46 20.03
N ALA A 33 10.23 23.71 19.56
CA ALA A 33 10.48 24.21 18.21
C ALA A 33 10.03 23.21 17.12
N ARG A 34 10.20 21.90 17.34
CA ARG A 34 9.69 20.85 16.45
C ARG A 34 8.16 20.85 16.41
N PHE A 35 7.54 20.92 17.57
CA PHE A 35 6.08 21.00 17.67
C PHE A 35 5.50 22.22 16.94
N GLU A 36 6.04 23.41 17.18
CA GLU A 36 5.58 24.61 16.51
C GLU A 36 5.74 24.50 14.98
N ARG A 37 6.80 23.85 14.50
CA ARG A 37 7.00 23.59 13.08
C ARG A 37 5.95 22.64 12.51
N GLU A 38 5.68 21.53 13.20
CA GLU A 38 4.67 20.56 12.76
C GLU A 38 3.26 21.12 12.84
N ALA A 39 2.95 21.86 13.92
CA ALA A 39 1.66 22.51 14.02
C ALA A 39 1.43 23.57 12.92
N LYS A 40 2.49 24.29 12.50
CA LYS A 40 2.43 25.20 11.33
C LYS A 40 2.17 24.45 10.02
N LEU A 41 2.78 23.26 9.84
CA LEU A 41 2.52 22.41 8.67
C LEU A 41 1.06 21.91 8.67
N LEU A 42 0.55 21.52 9.83
CA LEU A 42 -0.83 21.07 9.96
C LEU A 42 -1.85 22.20 9.78
N ALA A 43 -1.51 23.44 10.19
CA ALA A 43 -2.37 24.60 10.01
C ALA A 43 -2.61 24.96 8.52
N VAL A 44 -1.78 24.45 7.61
CA VAL A 44 -2.00 24.58 6.15
C VAL A 44 -3.05 23.60 5.63
N LEU A 45 -3.41 22.56 6.41
CA LEU A 45 -4.48 21.64 6.05
C LEU A 45 -5.84 22.34 6.23
N ASN A 46 -6.52 22.54 5.13
CA ASN A 46 -7.91 23.00 5.11
C ASN A 46 -8.72 21.98 4.29
N HIS A 47 -9.40 21.08 5.01
CA HIS A 47 -10.21 20.03 4.40
C HIS A 47 -11.46 19.77 5.26
N PRO A 48 -12.64 19.55 4.67
CA PRO A 48 -13.86 19.32 5.44
C PRO A 48 -13.78 18.14 6.40
N ALA A 49 -13.04 17.09 6.07
CA ALA A 49 -12.85 15.90 6.92
C ALA A 49 -11.68 16.03 7.92
N ILE A 50 -11.05 17.20 8.07
CA ILE A 50 -9.94 17.41 9.02
C ILE A 50 -10.30 18.57 9.95
N ALA A 51 -10.13 18.40 11.26
CA ALA A 51 -10.31 19.47 12.22
C ALA A 51 -9.21 20.53 12.07
N ALA A 52 -9.61 21.80 11.92
CA ALA A 52 -8.70 22.91 11.68
C ALA A 52 -7.87 23.25 12.93
N ILE A 53 -6.61 23.63 12.71
CA ILE A 53 -5.78 24.28 13.73
C ILE A 53 -5.94 25.79 13.55
N HIS A 54 -6.47 26.45 14.58
CA HIS A 54 -6.69 27.89 14.55
C HIS A 54 -5.47 28.68 15.00
N GLY A 55 -4.63 28.09 15.86
CA GLY A 55 -3.43 28.79 16.34
C GLY A 55 -2.64 27.99 17.39
N ILE A 56 -1.50 28.57 17.72
CA ILE A 56 -0.66 28.14 18.84
C ILE A 56 -0.50 29.34 19.76
N GLU A 57 -0.94 29.19 20.99
CA GLU A 57 -0.92 30.26 21.97
C GLU A 57 -0.09 29.87 23.20
N GLY A 58 0.23 30.88 24.02
CA GLY A 58 0.96 30.66 25.25
C GLY A 58 0.48 31.59 26.35
N SER A 59 0.27 31.05 27.54
CA SER A 59 -0.06 31.80 28.76
C SER A 59 0.60 31.18 29.95
N GLU A 60 1.16 31.99 30.86
CA GLU A 60 1.80 31.56 32.11
C GLU A 60 2.87 30.48 31.94
N GLY A 61 3.66 30.55 30.85
CA GLY A 61 4.71 29.56 30.55
C GLY A 61 4.17 28.20 30.03
N ARG A 62 2.87 28.11 29.78
CA ARG A 62 2.24 26.93 29.14
C ARG A 62 1.97 27.23 27.66
N ARG A 63 2.15 26.22 26.83
CA ARG A 63 1.77 26.27 25.42
C ARG A 63 0.53 25.42 25.18
N PHE A 64 -0.34 25.88 24.29
CA PHE A 64 -1.55 25.17 23.91
C PHE A 64 -1.87 25.38 22.43
N LEU A 65 -2.58 24.41 21.86
CA LEU A 65 -3.17 24.51 20.52
C LEU A 65 -4.61 24.97 20.65
N VAL A 66 -4.96 25.89 19.79
CA VAL A 66 -6.35 26.29 19.56
C VAL A 66 -6.85 25.55 18.32
N LEU A 67 -7.85 24.71 18.50
CA LEU A 67 -8.38 23.79 17.50
C LEU A 67 -9.86 24.08 17.23
N GLU A 68 -10.35 23.66 16.07
CA GLU A 68 -11.77 23.57 15.79
C GLU A 68 -12.45 22.71 16.86
N LEU A 69 -13.50 23.23 17.50
CA LEU A 69 -14.36 22.43 18.36
C LEU A 69 -15.33 21.66 17.48
N VAL A 70 -15.11 20.36 17.36
CA VAL A 70 -16.00 19.47 16.62
C VAL A 70 -17.08 18.96 17.55
N GLU A 71 -18.32 19.34 17.30
CA GLU A 71 -19.47 18.77 17.97
C GLU A 71 -19.88 17.45 17.33
N GLY A 72 -20.19 16.43 18.13
CA GLY A 72 -20.54 15.12 17.62
C GLY A 72 -20.13 13.99 18.56
N GLN A 73 -20.04 12.79 18.02
CA GLN A 73 -19.68 11.57 18.74
C GLN A 73 -18.37 10.99 18.18
N ALA A 74 -17.47 10.53 19.06
CA ALA A 74 -16.31 9.78 18.60
C ALA A 74 -16.74 8.47 17.95
N LEU A 75 -16.10 8.11 16.82
CA LEU A 75 -16.35 6.83 16.14
C LEU A 75 -16.14 5.64 17.08
N GLY A 76 -15.17 5.73 18.01
CA GLY A 76 -14.92 4.71 19.01
C GLY A 76 -16.13 4.47 19.93
N ASP A 77 -16.81 5.54 20.36
CA ASP A 77 -18.02 5.44 21.19
C ASP A 77 -19.21 4.89 20.38
N ARG A 78 -19.28 5.22 19.10
CA ARG A 78 -20.29 4.67 18.17
C ARG A 78 -20.09 3.17 17.98
N LEU A 79 -18.85 2.73 17.77
CA LEU A 79 -18.49 1.31 17.60
C LEU A 79 -18.63 0.50 18.89
N GLY A 80 -18.56 1.14 20.06
CA GLY A 80 -18.88 0.50 21.34
C GLY A 80 -20.32 -0.02 21.44
N ARG A 81 -21.21 0.44 20.55
CA ARG A 81 -22.62 -0.03 20.46
C ARG A 81 -22.80 -1.16 19.44
N GLY A 82 -21.77 -1.52 18.71
CA GLY A 82 -21.78 -2.54 17.66
C GLY A 82 -21.28 -2.02 16.29
N PRO A 83 -21.25 -2.90 15.29
CA PRO A 83 -20.81 -2.54 13.94
C PRO A 83 -21.71 -1.48 13.30
N LEU A 84 -21.19 -0.81 12.29
CA LEU A 84 -21.98 0.08 11.45
C LEU A 84 -22.76 -0.74 10.40
N PRO A 85 -23.93 -0.27 9.96
CA PRO A 85 -24.49 -0.71 8.69
C PRO A 85 -23.46 -0.54 7.58
N ILE A 86 -23.46 -1.42 6.59
CA ILE A 86 -22.37 -1.48 5.58
C ILE A 86 -22.25 -0.18 4.77
N GLU A 87 -23.38 0.44 4.46
CA GLU A 87 -23.46 1.71 3.75
C GLU A 87 -22.90 2.86 4.60
N GLU A 88 -23.22 2.89 5.90
CA GLU A 88 -22.69 3.86 6.85
C GLU A 88 -21.16 3.67 7.03
N ALA A 89 -20.70 2.42 7.08
CA ALA A 89 -19.28 2.10 7.17
C ALA A 89 -18.51 2.58 5.93
N PHE A 90 -19.06 2.39 4.74
CA PHE A 90 -18.45 2.84 3.49
C PHE A 90 -18.41 4.36 3.40
N GLU A 91 -19.51 5.04 3.69
CA GLU A 91 -19.56 6.51 3.67
C GLU A 91 -18.58 7.10 4.69
N THR A 92 -18.53 6.56 5.91
CA THR A 92 -17.59 6.98 6.95
C THR A 92 -16.14 6.77 6.51
N CYS A 93 -15.81 5.59 5.98
CA CYS A 93 -14.45 5.28 5.56
C CYS A 93 -14.05 6.00 4.27
N LYS A 94 -14.97 6.32 3.39
CA LYS A 94 -14.72 7.19 2.22
C LYS A 94 -14.28 8.58 2.68
N GLN A 95 -15.04 9.24 3.54
CA GLN A 95 -14.68 10.55 4.09
C GLN A 95 -13.34 10.51 4.85
N LEU A 96 -13.06 9.40 5.56
CA LEU A 96 -11.78 9.18 6.22
C LEU A 96 -10.63 9.12 5.21
N ALA A 97 -10.82 8.38 4.11
CA ALA A 97 -9.83 8.27 3.05
C ALA A 97 -9.58 9.63 2.36
N GLU A 98 -10.63 10.41 2.08
CA GLU A 98 -10.52 11.78 1.52
C GLU A 98 -9.68 12.71 2.41
N GLY A 99 -9.92 12.68 3.72
CA GLY A 99 -9.12 13.47 4.67
C GLY A 99 -7.66 13.04 4.74
N LEU A 100 -7.40 11.74 4.73
CA LEU A 100 -6.03 11.21 4.72
C LEU A 100 -5.31 11.49 3.40
N GLU A 101 -6.01 11.39 2.25
CA GLU A 101 -5.50 11.73 0.92
C GLU A 101 -5.00 13.18 0.89
N ALA A 102 -5.85 14.12 1.33
CA ALA A 102 -5.50 15.54 1.38
C ALA A 102 -4.29 15.85 2.30
N ALA A 103 -4.11 15.08 3.38
CA ALA A 103 -2.95 15.20 4.25
C ALA A 103 -1.69 14.61 3.60
N HIS A 104 -1.81 13.42 3.01
CA HIS A 104 -0.70 12.71 2.37
C HIS A 104 -0.15 13.46 1.15
N GLU A 105 -1.00 14.14 0.36
CA GLU A 105 -0.58 15.01 -0.75
C GLU A 105 0.33 16.15 -0.29
N LYS A 106 0.16 16.63 0.94
CA LYS A 106 1.02 17.63 1.56
C LYS A 106 2.20 17.04 2.35
N GLY A 107 2.42 15.73 2.22
CA GLY A 107 3.49 15.01 2.93
C GLY A 107 3.24 14.85 4.43
N ILE A 108 2.00 15.05 4.89
CA ILE A 108 1.62 14.95 6.30
C ILE A 108 1.05 13.56 6.57
N VAL A 109 1.62 12.86 7.56
CA VAL A 109 1.22 11.52 8.00
C VAL A 109 0.57 11.62 9.38
N HIS A 110 -0.57 10.97 9.57
CA HIS A 110 -1.32 11.05 10.84
C HIS A 110 -0.61 10.30 11.98
N ARG A 111 -0.09 9.13 11.73
CA ARG A 111 0.72 8.28 12.64
C ARG A 111 0.00 7.72 13.88
N ASP A 112 -1.18 8.20 14.23
CA ASP A 112 -1.98 7.76 15.40
C ASP A 112 -3.47 7.66 15.07
N LEU A 113 -3.79 7.21 13.85
CA LEU A 113 -5.16 7.03 13.41
C LEU A 113 -5.83 5.90 14.20
N LYS A 114 -7.01 6.19 14.75
CA LYS A 114 -7.85 5.26 15.52
C LYS A 114 -9.26 5.84 15.66
N PRO A 115 -10.27 5.02 15.95
CA PRO A 115 -11.66 5.50 16.10
C PRO A 115 -11.85 6.62 17.14
N GLY A 116 -11.02 6.66 18.19
CA GLY A 116 -11.06 7.75 19.19
C GLY A 116 -10.55 9.11 18.67
N ASN A 117 -9.85 9.13 17.53
CA ASN A 117 -9.38 10.37 16.87
C ASN A 117 -10.25 10.72 15.65
N ILE A 118 -11.43 10.13 15.52
CA ILE A 118 -12.38 10.36 14.45
C ILE A 118 -13.71 10.77 15.08
N MET A 119 -14.21 11.94 14.72
CA MET A 119 -15.52 12.43 15.15
C MET A 119 -16.51 12.34 14.00
N ILE A 120 -17.77 12.01 14.34
CA ILE A 120 -18.91 12.08 13.42
C ILE A 120 -19.83 13.14 13.94
N THR A 121 -20.07 14.18 13.13
CA THR A 121 -21.00 15.27 13.49
C THR A 121 -22.45 14.81 13.41
N PRO A 122 -23.41 15.56 14.00
CA PRO A 122 -24.84 15.23 13.89
C PRO A 122 -25.35 15.15 12.43
N GLU A 123 -24.70 15.87 11.51
CA GLU A 123 -25.02 15.85 10.08
C GLU A 123 -24.35 14.69 9.31
N GLY A 124 -23.67 13.77 10.02
CA GLY A 124 -23.00 12.63 9.42
C GLY A 124 -21.64 12.94 8.76
N ARG A 125 -21.07 14.12 9.02
CA ARG A 125 -19.75 14.48 8.50
C ARG A 125 -18.66 13.94 9.41
N LEU A 126 -17.62 13.39 8.81
CA LEU A 126 -16.44 12.93 9.53
C LEU A 126 -15.43 14.07 9.72
N LYS A 127 -14.79 14.09 10.89
CA LYS A 127 -13.66 14.97 11.21
C LYS A 127 -12.53 14.15 11.83
N ILE A 128 -11.36 14.18 11.21
CA ILE A 128 -10.13 13.59 11.74
C ILE A 128 -9.52 14.58 12.72
N LEU A 129 -9.24 14.10 13.94
CA LEU A 129 -8.61 14.87 15.00
C LEU A 129 -7.16 14.43 15.19
N ASP A 130 -6.36 15.29 15.83
CA ASP A 130 -5.08 14.92 16.45
C ASP A 130 -4.07 14.24 15.51
N PHE A 131 -3.82 14.81 14.34
CA PHE A 131 -2.66 14.44 13.54
C PHE A 131 -1.42 14.42 14.43
N GLY A 132 -0.70 13.31 14.42
CA GLY A 132 0.44 12.84 15.23
C GLY A 132 1.38 13.80 15.92
N LEU A 133 0.92 15.00 16.28
CA LEU A 133 1.68 16.01 17.04
C LEU A 133 2.34 15.43 18.28
N ALA A 134 1.73 14.40 18.91
CA ALA A 134 2.29 13.77 20.09
C ALA A 134 3.53 12.90 19.83
N LYS A 135 3.69 12.36 18.60
CA LYS A 135 4.87 11.54 18.22
C LYS A 135 6.03 12.40 17.72
N ALA A 136 5.73 13.55 17.15
CA ALA A 136 6.72 14.58 16.88
C ALA A 136 7.43 15.05 18.16
N TYR A 137 6.74 15.01 19.28
CA TYR A 137 7.32 15.27 20.60
C TYR A 137 8.31 14.23 21.07
N ALA A 138 8.08 12.96 20.77
CA ALA A 138 8.96 11.89 21.20
C ALA A 138 10.34 11.97 20.53
N GLY A 139 10.48 12.80 19.46
CA GLY A 139 11.64 12.80 18.59
C GLY A 139 11.65 11.50 17.76
N GLU A 140 12.19 11.52 16.57
CA GLU A 140 12.67 10.31 15.90
C GLU A 140 13.94 9.79 16.61
N THR A 141 13.91 9.67 17.93
CA THR A 141 14.98 9.01 18.67
C THR A 141 14.91 7.54 18.32
N THR A 142 15.71 7.20 17.30
CA THR A 142 16.31 5.89 17.09
C THR A 142 16.22 4.99 18.31
N ASN A 143 15.55 3.87 18.11
CA ASN A 143 15.56 2.54 18.72
C ASN A 143 16.30 2.23 20.06
N ILE A 144 17.02 3.16 20.67
CA ILE A 144 17.87 2.90 21.84
C ILE A 144 17.27 3.46 23.14
N GLU A 145 16.34 4.42 23.08
CA GLU A 145 15.77 5.05 24.28
C GLU A 145 14.36 4.54 24.66
N ILE A 146 13.72 3.74 23.81
CA ILE A 146 12.40 3.14 24.13
C ILE A 146 12.56 2.17 25.31
N GLU A 147 13.66 1.43 25.38
CA GLU A 147 13.96 0.50 26.49
C GLU A 147 14.45 1.19 27.77
N LYS A 148 14.95 2.44 27.68
CA LYS A 148 15.58 3.14 28.82
C LYS A 148 14.79 4.33 29.36
N SER A 149 13.67 4.71 28.75
CA SER A 149 12.88 5.83 29.25
C SER A 149 11.84 5.36 30.28
N PRO A 150 12.01 5.65 31.56
CA PRO A 150 11.06 5.29 32.61
C PRO A 150 9.65 5.83 32.35
N THR A 151 9.54 6.91 31.55
CA THR A 151 8.30 7.59 31.22
C THR A 151 7.45 6.80 30.22
N ILE A 152 8.04 5.99 29.33
CA ILE A 152 7.28 5.14 28.40
C ILE A 152 6.82 3.88 29.12
N THR A 153 7.68 3.29 29.97
CA THR A 153 7.33 2.14 30.80
C THR A 153 6.25 2.50 31.83
N ALA A 154 6.31 3.70 32.42
CA ALA A 154 5.27 4.18 33.33
C ALA A 154 3.94 4.50 32.63
N ARG A 155 3.94 4.91 31.35
CA ARG A 155 2.73 5.08 30.53
C ARG A 155 2.16 3.77 30.02
N MET A 156 2.97 2.73 29.89
CA MET A 156 2.51 1.36 29.56
C MET A 156 1.73 0.71 30.71
N THR A 157 1.65 1.37 31.87
CA THR A 157 0.98 0.83 33.06
C THR A 157 -0.38 1.49 33.39
N GLU A 158 -0.83 2.50 32.63
CA GLU A 158 -2.23 2.96 32.76
C GLU A 158 -3.18 2.02 31.99
N PRO A 159 -3.98 1.21 32.72
CA PRO A 159 -4.88 0.24 32.10
C PRO A 159 -5.99 0.97 31.31
N GLY A 160 -6.11 0.68 30.03
CA GLY A 160 -7.23 1.11 29.19
C GLY A 160 -6.88 2.08 28.05
N VAL A 161 -6.04 3.10 28.26
CA VAL A 161 -5.73 4.12 27.24
C VAL A 161 -4.71 3.62 26.22
N ILE A 162 -3.74 2.80 26.64
CA ILE A 162 -2.67 2.29 25.78
C ILE A 162 -3.08 1.01 25.07
N LEU A 163 -3.89 0.16 25.70
CA LEU A 163 -4.42 -1.06 25.10
C LEU A 163 -5.23 -0.74 23.83
N GLY A 164 -6.02 0.35 23.87
CA GLY A 164 -6.80 0.81 22.71
C GLY A 164 -5.96 1.28 21.53
N THR A 165 -4.83 1.95 21.78
CA THR A 165 -3.99 2.51 20.72
C THR A 165 -3.11 1.45 20.04
N ALA A 166 -2.65 0.44 20.77
CA ALA A 166 -1.78 -0.62 20.23
C ALA A 166 -2.43 -1.41 19.09
N ALA A 167 -3.74 -1.56 19.11
CA ALA A 167 -4.51 -2.31 18.11
C ALA A 167 -4.44 -1.72 16.68
N TYR A 168 -4.15 -0.42 16.55
CA TYR A 168 -4.08 0.27 15.25
C TYR A 168 -2.65 0.60 14.81
N MET A 169 -1.65 0.31 15.66
CA MET A 169 -0.25 0.49 15.28
C MET A 169 0.10 -0.40 14.11
N SER A 170 0.81 0.15 13.13
CA SER A 170 1.36 -0.66 12.05
C SER A 170 2.53 -1.54 12.54
N PRO A 171 2.84 -2.66 11.86
CA PRO A 171 3.96 -3.53 12.22
C PRO A 171 5.31 -2.81 12.29
N GLU A 172 5.55 -1.81 11.44
CA GLU A 172 6.74 -0.98 11.47
C GLU A 172 6.78 -0.07 12.71
N GLN A 173 5.65 0.51 13.09
CA GLN A 173 5.55 1.30 14.34
C GLN A 173 5.75 0.43 15.57
N ALA A 174 5.15 -0.77 15.59
CA ALA A 174 5.34 -1.72 16.68
C ALA A 174 6.79 -2.18 16.85
N ARG A 175 7.60 -2.12 15.75
CA ARG A 175 9.05 -2.38 15.77
C ARG A 175 9.89 -1.13 16.03
N GLY A 176 9.30 0.03 16.31
CA GLY A 176 10.00 1.30 16.49
C GLY A 176 10.65 1.85 15.22
N ARG A 177 10.20 1.42 14.02
CA ARG A 177 10.70 1.94 12.74
C ARG A 177 9.95 3.21 12.35
N ALA A 178 10.55 3.99 11.45
CA ALA A 178 9.91 5.18 10.91
C ALA A 178 8.58 4.83 10.24
N ALA A 179 7.55 5.63 10.55
CA ALA A 179 6.22 5.53 9.97
C ALA A 179 6.10 6.45 8.76
N ASP A 180 5.64 5.94 7.63
CA ASP A 180 5.25 6.71 6.45
C ASP A 180 3.72 6.64 6.23
N LYS A 181 3.21 7.18 5.11
CA LYS A 181 1.79 7.17 4.77
C LYS A 181 1.16 5.77 4.77
N ARG A 182 1.95 4.70 4.57
CA ARG A 182 1.47 3.32 4.61
C ARG A 182 1.13 2.84 6.02
N SER A 183 1.66 3.51 7.05
CA SER A 183 1.22 3.26 8.43
C SER A 183 -0.20 3.75 8.68
N ASP A 184 -0.60 4.88 8.07
CA ASP A 184 -1.99 5.35 8.12
C ASP A 184 -2.93 4.45 7.32
N ILE A 185 -2.47 3.90 6.19
CA ILE A 185 -3.23 2.92 5.39
C ILE A 185 -3.49 1.63 6.20
N TRP A 186 -2.51 1.17 6.98
CA TRP A 186 -2.72 0.07 7.90
C TRP A 186 -3.79 0.39 8.94
N ALA A 187 -3.67 1.55 9.60
CA ALA A 187 -4.64 1.98 10.61
C ALA A 187 -6.04 2.18 10.01
N PHE A 188 -6.14 2.74 8.80
CA PHE A 188 -7.36 2.83 8.02
C PHE A 188 -8.01 1.45 7.79
N GLY A 189 -7.22 0.46 7.37
CA GLY A 189 -7.71 -0.92 7.24
C GLY A 189 -8.24 -1.49 8.55
N GLY A 190 -7.58 -1.20 9.68
CA GLY A 190 -8.05 -1.56 11.01
C GLY A 190 -9.38 -0.89 11.38
N VAL A 191 -9.53 0.40 11.06
CA VAL A 191 -10.79 1.15 11.29
C VAL A 191 -11.92 0.61 10.41
N LEU A 192 -11.69 0.40 9.11
CA LEU A 192 -12.70 -0.17 8.20
C LEU A 192 -13.14 -1.57 8.66
N TYR A 193 -12.19 -2.43 9.05
CA TYR A 193 -12.51 -3.75 9.60
C TYR A 193 -13.40 -3.63 10.84
N GLU A 194 -13.08 -2.73 11.77
CA GLU A 194 -13.86 -2.54 13.00
C GLU A 194 -15.23 -1.92 12.70
N CYS A 195 -15.35 -1.00 11.76
CA CYS A 195 -16.64 -0.47 11.31
C CYS A 195 -17.57 -1.59 10.82
N LEU A 196 -17.04 -2.55 10.06
CA LEU A 196 -17.82 -3.65 9.48
C LEU A 196 -18.14 -4.76 10.47
N THR A 197 -17.25 -5.03 11.44
CA THR A 197 -17.36 -6.21 12.32
C THR A 197 -17.75 -5.85 13.76
N GLY A 198 -17.60 -4.59 14.19
CA GLY A 198 -17.68 -4.17 15.58
C GLY A 198 -16.54 -4.71 16.45
N LYS A 199 -15.51 -5.32 15.84
CA LYS A 199 -14.37 -5.91 16.54
C LYS A 199 -13.06 -5.34 15.99
N ARG A 200 -12.08 -5.14 16.85
CA ARG A 200 -10.73 -4.74 16.43
C ARG A 200 -10.07 -5.87 15.62
N ALA A 201 -9.36 -5.51 14.56
CA ALA A 201 -8.64 -6.47 13.74
C ALA A 201 -7.56 -7.24 14.53
N PHE A 202 -6.95 -6.57 15.52
CA PHE A 202 -5.92 -7.14 16.40
C PHE A 202 -6.20 -6.73 17.84
N GLN A 203 -6.55 -7.68 18.68
CA GLN A 203 -6.81 -7.43 20.08
C GLN A 203 -6.38 -8.63 20.93
N GLY A 204 -5.41 -8.42 21.81
CA GLY A 204 -4.96 -9.35 22.83
C GLY A 204 -5.45 -8.94 24.23
N GLU A 205 -5.19 -9.77 25.22
CA GLU A 205 -5.51 -9.47 26.62
C GLU A 205 -4.63 -8.36 27.18
N THR A 206 -3.38 -8.31 26.74
CA THR A 206 -2.41 -7.28 27.13
C THR A 206 -1.95 -6.45 25.91
N VAL A 207 -1.27 -5.34 26.19
CA VAL A 207 -0.60 -4.54 25.12
C VAL A 207 0.42 -5.40 24.37
N SER A 208 1.18 -6.22 25.08
CA SER A 208 2.19 -7.10 24.47
C SER A 208 1.57 -8.15 23.57
N ASP A 209 0.45 -8.76 23.98
CA ASP A 209 -0.27 -9.73 23.15
C ASP A 209 -0.86 -9.05 21.90
N THR A 210 -1.43 -7.85 22.06
CA THR A 210 -1.93 -7.05 20.94
C THR A 210 -0.79 -6.74 19.94
N LEU A 211 0.37 -6.31 20.42
CA LEU A 211 1.54 -6.07 19.56
C LEU A 211 2.04 -7.35 18.89
N ALA A 212 2.02 -8.49 19.58
CA ALA A 212 2.37 -9.79 18.98
C ALA A 212 1.42 -10.15 17.83
N LEU A 213 0.10 -9.91 17.99
CA LEU A 213 -0.91 -10.09 16.94
C LEU A 213 -0.68 -9.12 15.77
N VAL A 214 -0.40 -7.84 16.03
CA VAL A 214 -0.06 -6.85 15.00
C VAL A 214 1.16 -7.31 14.20
N LEU A 215 2.15 -7.89 14.84
CA LEU A 215 3.40 -8.32 14.18
C LEU A 215 3.27 -9.63 13.41
N LYS A 216 2.46 -10.59 13.89
CA LYS A 216 2.45 -11.97 13.38
C LYS A 216 1.06 -12.56 13.17
N GLY A 217 0.01 -12.04 13.84
CA GLY A 217 -1.35 -12.56 13.74
C GLY A 217 -2.04 -12.13 12.45
N GLU A 218 -3.18 -12.76 12.15
CA GLU A 218 -4.10 -12.34 11.10
C GLU A 218 -5.43 -11.93 11.72
N PRO A 219 -6.18 -11.00 11.10
CA PRO A 219 -7.55 -10.71 11.48
C PRO A 219 -8.46 -11.94 11.32
N ASP A 220 -9.52 -12.00 12.09
CA ASP A 220 -10.58 -13.00 11.85
C ASP A 220 -11.42 -12.59 10.62
N TRP A 221 -10.99 -13.05 9.45
CA TRP A 221 -11.67 -12.75 8.19
C TRP A 221 -13.11 -13.29 8.10
N ASN A 222 -13.46 -14.29 8.94
CA ASN A 222 -14.80 -14.85 8.99
C ASN A 222 -15.77 -13.94 9.76
N ALA A 223 -15.26 -13.00 10.55
CA ALA A 223 -16.10 -12.01 11.24
C ALA A 223 -16.71 -10.97 10.29
N LEU A 224 -16.18 -10.84 9.06
CA LEU A 224 -16.75 -9.93 8.06
C LEU A 224 -18.15 -10.37 7.63
N PRO A 225 -19.12 -9.44 7.57
CA PRO A 225 -20.46 -9.73 7.10
C PRO A 225 -20.46 -10.48 5.77
N ALA A 226 -21.38 -11.43 5.58
CA ALA A 226 -21.43 -12.25 4.37
C ALA A 226 -21.64 -11.41 3.09
N ASN A 227 -22.39 -10.31 3.21
CA ASN A 227 -22.66 -9.36 2.14
C ASN A 227 -21.57 -8.32 1.90
N THR A 228 -20.39 -8.41 2.59
CA THR A 228 -19.25 -7.55 2.30
C THR A 228 -18.75 -7.81 0.88
N PRO A 229 -18.70 -6.81 -0.02
CA PRO A 229 -18.24 -6.96 -1.40
C PRO A 229 -16.83 -7.53 -1.51
N THR A 230 -16.56 -8.27 -2.58
CA THR A 230 -15.25 -8.94 -2.78
C THR A 230 -14.10 -7.95 -2.92
N ASN A 231 -14.31 -6.80 -3.57
CA ASN A 231 -13.32 -5.74 -3.69
C ASN A 231 -12.96 -5.15 -2.30
N ILE A 232 -13.92 -4.97 -1.41
CA ILE A 232 -13.69 -4.49 -0.04
C ILE A 232 -12.93 -5.53 0.81
N ARG A 233 -13.24 -6.83 0.65
CA ARG A 233 -12.43 -7.89 1.27
C ARG A 233 -10.98 -7.85 0.77
N THR A 234 -10.79 -7.67 -0.53
CA THR A 234 -9.46 -7.54 -1.15
C THR A 234 -8.75 -6.28 -0.67
N LEU A 235 -9.45 -5.15 -0.59
CA LEU A 235 -8.92 -3.89 -0.04
C LEU A 235 -8.41 -4.08 1.40
N LEU A 236 -9.21 -4.68 2.29
CA LEU A 236 -8.81 -4.98 3.66
C LEU A 236 -7.55 -5.84 3.72
N HIS A 237 -7.47 -6.90 2.91
CA HIS A 237 -6.26 -7.73 2.81
C HIS A 237 -5.04 -6.92 2.36
N ARG A 238 -5.20 -5.97 1.41
CA ARG A 238 -4.12 -5.11 0.93
C ARG A 238 -3.71 -4.07 1.98
N CYS A 239 -4.65 -3.47 2.70
CA CYS A 239 -4.35 -2.52 3.77
C CYS A 239 -3.63 -3.17 4.96
N LEU A 240 -4.01 -4.41 5.33
CA LEU A 240 -3.49 -5.12 6.51
C LEU A 240 -2.31 -6.04 6.19
N GLN A 241 -1.57 -5.79 5.09
CA GLN A 241 -0.31 -6.47 4.79
C GLN A 241 0.78 -6.09 5.79
N LYS A 242 1.41 -7.09 6.40
CA LYS A 242 2.48 -6.88 7.40
C LYS A 242 3.70 -6.18 6.82
N ASN A 243 4.07 -6.54 5.58
CA ASN A 243 5.14 -5.87 4.86
C ASN A 243 4.60 -4.61 4.17
N PRO A 244 5.10 -3.40 4.52
CA PRO A 244 4.63 -2.16 3.89
C PRO A 244 4.84 -2.11 2.38
N LYS A 245 5.79 -2.89 1.82
CA LYS A 245 6.01 -2.96 0.37
C LYS A 245 4.88 -3.66 -0.39
N ASN A 246 4.15 -4.57 0.28
CA ASN A 246 3.04 -5.31 -0.29
C ASN A 246 1.68 -4.68 0.05
N ARG A 247 1.70 -3.63 0.90
CA ARG A 247 0.52 -2.90 1.31
C ARG A 247 0.07 -1.96 0.20
N LEU A 248 -1.19 -1.54 0.23
CA LEU A 248 -1.70 -0.46 -0.61
C LEU A 248 -0.76 0.75 -0.55
N HIS A 249 -0.46 1.38 -1.68
CA HIS A 249 0.54 2.44 -1.76
C HIS A 249 -0.04 3.83 -1.52
N ASP A 250 -1.29 4.03 -1.90
CA ASP A 250 -1.99 5.30 -1.75
C ASP A 250 -3.38 5.09 -1.15
N ILE A 251 -3.81 6.03 -0.31
CA ILE A 251 -5.14 5.98 0.31
C ILE A 251 -6.24 6.34 -0.69
N ALA A 252 -5.91 7.06 -1.76
CA ALA A 252 -6.82 7.36 -2.85
C ALA A 252 -7.37 6.07 -3.50
N ASP A 253 -6.52 5.03 -3.64
CA ASP A 253 -6.96 3.73 -4.16
C ASP A 253 -8.06 3.12 -3.27
N ALA A 254 -7.93 3.26 -1.93
CA ALA A 254 -8.94 2.77 -1.00
C ALA A 254 -10.28 3.50 -1.17
N ARG A 255 -10.24 4.82 -1.39
CA ARG A 255 -11.42 5.64 -1.65
C ARG A 255 -12.16 5.17 -2.90
N LEU A 256 -11.43 4.94 -3.99
CA LEU A 256 -12.00 4.47 -5.27
C LEU A 256 -12.64 3.09 -5.13
N GLU A 257 -11.99 2.14 -4.47
CA GLU A 257 -12.53 0.80 -4.22
C GLU A 257 -13.83 0.84 -3.38
N ILE A 258 -13.93 1.78 -2.42
CA ILE A 258 -15.14 1.98 -1.63
C ILE A 258 -16.26 2.61 -2.46
N ASP A 259 -15.94 3.60 -3.31
CA ASP A 259 -16.91 4.23 -4.23
C ASP A 259 -17.51 3.19 -5.20
N GLU A 260 -16.66 2.32 -5.75
CA GLU A 260 -17.11 1.24 -6.61
C GLU A 260 -18.04 0.25 -5.88
N ALA A 261 -17.72 -0.08 -4.62
CA ALA A 261 -18.53 -0.98 -3.80
C ALA A 261 -19.90 -0.40 -3.42
N GLY A 262 -19.98 0.92 -3.23
CA GLY A 262 -21.21 1.66 -2.92
C GLY A 262 -22.11 1.93 -4.14
N SER A 263 -21.59 1.70 -5.34
CA SER A 263 -22.33 1.97 -6.59
C SER A 263 -23.25 0.80 -6.92
N PRO A 264 -24.54 1.02 -7.28
CA PRO A 264 -25.50 -0.05 -7.58
C PRO A 264 -25.14 -0.92 -8.81
N GLN A 265 -24.05 -0.61 -9.50
CA GLN A 265 -23.57 -1.37 -10.67
C GLN A 265 -22.59 -2.51 -10.34
N ALA A 266 -22.24 -2.76 -9.06
CA ALA A 266 -21.26 -3.78 -8.69
C ALA A 266 -21.78 -5.23 -8.78
N GLU A 267 -23.03 -5.49 -9.16
CA GLU A 267 -23.58 -6.86 -9.23
C GLU A 267 -23.45 -7.55 -10.59
N GLU A 268 -22.95 -6.90 -11.61
CA GLU A 268 -22.62 -7.60 -12.86
C GLU A 268 -21.18 -8.13 -12.85
N SER A 269 -20.91 -9.13 -12.03
CA SER A 269 -19.84 -10.08 -12.33
C SER A 269 -20.10 -10.66 -13.71
N PRO A 270 -19.20 -10.54 -14.70
CA PRO A 270 -19.38 -11.21 -15.96
C PRO A 270 -19.42 -12.71 -15.66
N THR A 271 -20.61 -13.29 -15.65
CA THR A 271 -20.74 -14.75 -15.66
C THR A 271 -19.83 -15.24 -16.77
N PRO A 272 -18.87 -16.14 -16.49
CA PRO A 272 -18.04 -16.68 -17.56
C PRO A 272 -19.00 -17.25 -18.59
N ARG A 273 -19.03 -16.68 -19.80
CA ARG A 273 -19.81 -17.21 -20.90
C ARG A 273 -19.34 -18.64 -21.11
N ARG A 274 -20.01 -19.58 -20.47
CA ARG A 274 -19.85 -21.01 -20.75
C ARG A 274 -20.30 -21.18 -22.17
N PHE A 275 -19.38 -21.20 -23.12
CA PHE A 275 -19.68 -21.63 -24.47
C PHE A 275 -20.37 -22.98 -24.37
N PRO A 276 -21.59 -23.13 -24.88
CA PRO A 276 -22.26 -24.40 -24.78
C PRO A 276 -21.36 -25.46 -25.42
N LEU A 277 -21.17 -26.58 -24.72
CA LEU A 277 -20.30 -27.67 -25.16
C LEU A 277 -20.56 -28.08 -26.63
N SER A 278 -21.80 -27.89 -27.10
CA SER A 278 -22.20 -28.06 -28.49
C SER A 278 -21.42 -27.20 -29.50
N TRP A 279 -21.03 -25.98 -29.13
CA TRP A 279 -20.23 -25.09 -29.98
C TRP A 279 -18.78 -25.58 -30.10
N VAL A 280 -18.20 -26.06 -29.00
CA VAL A 280 -16.84 -26.61 -29.00
C VAL A 280 -16.78 -27.88 -29.83
N VAL A 281 -17.83 -28.75 -29.74
CA VAL A 281 -17.97 -29.96 -30.55
C VAL A 281 -18.19 -29.60 -32.03
N ALA A 282 -19.00 -28.61 -32.34
CA ALA A 282 -19.26 -28.18 -33.72
C ALA A 282 -18.01 -27.62 -34.39
N VAL A 283 -17.23 -26.75 -33.70
CA VAL A 283 -15.97 -26.22 -34.22
C VAL A 283 -14.94 -27.33 -34.39
N GLY A 284 -14.83 -28.25 -33.42
CA GLY A 284 -13.95 -29.42 -33.53
C GLY A 284 -14.30 -30.31 -34.72
N ALA A 285 -15.58 -30.57 -34.97
CA ALA A 285 -16.02 -31.36 -36.11
C ALA A 285 -15.71 -30.68 -37.46
N VAL A 286 -15.92 -29.36 -37.57
CA VAL A 286 -15.58 -28.57 -38.76
C VAL A 286 -14.07 -28.59 -39.04
N LEU A 287 -13.21 -28.40 -38.02
CA LEU A 287 -11.76 -28.48 -38.18
C LEU A 287 -11.29 -29.88 -38.55
N PHE A 288 -11.93 -30.94 -38.02
CA PHE A 288 -11.63 -32.32 -38.33
C PHE A 288 -12.01 -32.66 -39.79
N ILE A 289 -13.17 -32.23 -40.25
CA ILE A 289 -13.61 -32.40 -41.63
C ILE A 289 -12.71 -31.62 -42.60
N ALA A 290 -12.34 -30.36 -42.25
CA ALA A 290 -11.43 -29.56 -43.05
C ALA A 290 -10.04 -30.25 -43.14
N GLY A 291 -9.52 -30.84 -42.06
CA GLY A 291 -8.27 -31.60 -42.05
C GLY A 291 -8.31 -32.80 -42.97
N ILE A 292 -9.46 -33.56 -43.05
CA ILE A 292 -9.63 -34.70 -43.95
C ILE A 292 -9.65 -34.25 -45.39
N LEU A 293 -10.32 -33.12 -45.69
CA LEU A 293 -10.44 -32.58 -47.07
C LEU A 293 -9.13 -32.00 -47.58
N ILE A 294 -8.30 -31.43 -46.73
CA ILE A 294 -7.02 -30.80 -47.09
C ILE A 294 -5.91 -31.85 -47.22
N ARG A 295 -6.00 -32.99 -46.54
CA ARG A 295 -4.99 -34.07 -46.55
C ARG A 295 -4.62 -34.56 -47.97
N PRO A 296 -5.55 -34.83 -48.93
CA PRO A 296 -5.19 -35.25 -50.27
C PRO A 296 -4.55 -34.16 -51.12
N LEU A 297 -4.81 -32.85 -50.81
CA LEU A 297 -4.19 -31.73 -51.50
C LEU A 297 -2.69 -31.60 -51.09
N ILE A 298 -2.39 -31.81 -49.82
CA ILE A 298 -0.99 -31.74 -49.31
C ILE A 298 -0.22 -32.97 -49.78
N TRP A 299 -0.86 -34.14 -49.85
CA TRP A 299 -0.20 -35.38 -50.28
C TRP A 299 0.16 -35.32 -51.78
N LYS A 300 -0.70 -34.74 -52.65
CA LYS A 300 -0.38 -34.53 -54.08
C LYS A 300 0.77 -33.56 -54.33
N ALA A 301 1.04 -32.63 -53.42
CA ALA A 301 2.14 -31.68 -53.56
C ALA A 301 3.50 -32.30 -53.21
N HIS A 302 3.56 -33.50 -52.63
CA HIS A 302 4.79 -34.16 -52.19
C HIS A 302 5.32 -35.21 -53.15
N GLU A 303 4.62 -35.52 -54.24
CA GLU A 303 5.02 -36.58 -55.18
C GLU A 303 5.91 -36.13 -56.38
N SER A 304 6.44 -34.90 -56.35
CA SER A 304 7.26 -34.42 -57.50
C SER A 304 8.57 -33.74 -57.07
N VAL A 305 9.38 -34.44 -56.25
CA VAL A 305 10.80 -34.11 -56.19
C VAL A 305 11.60 -35.41 -56.29
N ALA A 306 12.06 -35.74 -57.50
CA ALA A 306 13.03 -36.80 -57.72
C ALA A 306 14.32 -36.47 -56.95
N PRO A 307 14.97 -37.46 -56.33
CA PRO A 307 16.26 -37.21 -55.64
C PRO A 307 17.33 -36.85 -56.65
N ALA A 308 17.86 -35.62 -56.57
CA ALA A 308 19.05 -35.24 -57.28
C ALA A 308 20.22 -36.06 -56.77
N PHE A 309 20.83 -36.85 -57.64
CA PHE A 309 22.04 -37.59 -57.37
C PHE A 309 23.18 -36.63 -56.97
N PRO A 310 24.09 -37.01 -56.06
CA PRO A 310 25.20 -36.15 -55.67
C PRO A 310 26.16 -36.03 -56.86
N VAL A 311 26.40 -34.80 -57.32
CA VAL A 311 27.42 -34.49 -58.29
C VAL A 311 28.78 -34.69 -57.63
N ALA A 312 29.52 -35.70 -58.04
CA ALA A 312 30.90 -35.89 -57.64
C ALA A 312 31.76 -34.78 -58.22
N SER A 313 32.18 -33.84 -57.40
CA SER A 313 33.18 -32.86 -57.81
C SER A 313 34.59 -33.49 -57.81
N VAL A 314 35.18 -33.61 -58.98
CA VAL A 314 36.56 -34.02 -59.11
C VAL A 314 37.47 -32.82 -58.85
N ILE A 315 38.18 -32.85 -57.71
CA ILE A 315 39.22 -31.84 -57.43
C ILE A 315 40.48 -32.24 -58.15
N LYS A 316 40.89 -31.51 -59.23
CA LYS A 316 42.19 -31.64 -59.82
C LYS A 316 43.24 -30.96 -58.97
N LEU A 317 44.13 -31.75 -58.39
CA LEU A 317 45.29 -31.24 -57.68
C LEU A 317 46.42 -30.87 -58.72
N ALA A 318 47.09 -29.76 -58.43
CA ALA A 318 48.29 -29.36 -59.25
C ALA A 318 49.41 -30.40 -59.11
N PRO A 319 50.27 -30.53 -60.15
CA PRO A 319 51.34 -31.49 -60.11
C PRO A 319 52.34 -31.22 -58.98
N GLY A 320 52.47 -32.21 -58.09
CA GLY A 320 53.38 -32.18 -56.92
C GLY A 320 52.72 -32.40 -55.54
N TYR A 321 51.40 -32.60 -55.44
CA TYR A 321 50.74 -32.87 -54.16
C TYR A 321 50.13 -34.26 -54.20
N ALA A 322 50.60 -35.16 -53.33
CA ALA A 322 50.00 -36.47 -53.02
C ALA A 322 49.32 -36.43 -51.68
N LEU A 323 48.05 -36.91 -51.59
CA LEU A 323 47.39 -37.15 -50.31
C LEU A 323 47.86 -38.49 -49.78
N ASP A 324 48.73 -38.46 -48.77
CA ASP A 324 49.18 -39.65 -48.06
C ASP A 324 48.27 -39.84 -46.80
N GLY A 325 47.61 -40.98 -46.74
CA GLY A 325 47.16 -41.58 -45.52
C GLY A 325 45.84 -41.07 -44.91
N MET A 326 44.68 -41.26 -45.54
CA MET A 326 43.42 -41.33 -44.78
C MET A 326 42.76 -42.71 -44.86
N ARG A 327 42.93 -43.49 -43.77
CA ARG A 327 42.13 -44.67 -43.47
C ARG A 327 40.97 -44.27 -42.59
N SER A 328 39.78 -44.72 -42.97
CA SER A 328 38.56 -44.89 -42.20
C SER A 328 37.64 -43.67 -41.94
N PRO A 329 36.33 -43.86 -42.07
CA PRO A 329 35.34 -42.84 -41.87
C PRO A 329 35.09 -42.58 -40.39
N LEU A 330 35.31 -41.40 -39.93
CA LEU A 330 34.87 -40.90 -38.63
C LEU A 330 33.41 -40.40 -38.75
N GLU A 331 32.53 -41.05 -37.97
CA GLU A 331 31.17 -40.58 -37.74
C GLU A 331 31.21 -39.22 -37.01
N PHE A 332 30.81 -38.17 -37.67
CA PHE A 332 30.62 -36.85 -37.03
C PHE A 332 29.17 -36.70 -36.65
N ASN A 333 28.91 -36.71 -35.35
CA ASN A 333 27.62 -36.43 -34.75
C ASN A 333 27.50 -34.90 -34.55
N TRP A 334 26.59 -34.23 -35.28
CA TRP A 334 26.32 -32.79 -35.14
C TRP A 334 25.13 -32.58 -34.24
N PRO A 335 25.22 -31.73 -33.18
CA PRO A 335 24.05 -31.28 -32.45
C PRO A 335 23.29 -30.24 -33.28
N ARG A 336 21.99 -30.46 -33.41
CA ARG A 336 21.06 -29.53 -34.09
C ARG A 336 21.07 -28.17 -33.36
N ARG A 337 21.51 -27.12 -34.02
CA ARG A 337 21.23 -25.74 -33.64
C ARG A 337 20.19 -25.18 -34.60
N THR A 338 19.09 -24.73 -34.01
CA THR A 338 18.01 -23.96 -34.63
C THR A 338 18.56 -22.65 -35.19
N ALA A 339 18.41 -22.42 -36.50
CA ALA A 339 18.73 -21.13 -37.13
C ALA A 339 17.53 -20.20 -37.03
N ILE A 340 17.72 -19.04 -36.40
CA ILE A 340 16.85 -17.87 -36.53
C ILE A 340 17.47 -16.97 -37.59
N ALA A 341 16.74 -16.74 -38.67
CA ALA A 341 17.11 -15.76 -39.69
C ALA A 341 16.76 -14.35 -39.22
N GLY A 342 17.70 -13.45 -39.24
CA GLY A 342 17.50 -12.01 -39.04
C GLY A 342 18.40 -11.22 -39.98
N ASN A 343 17.79 -10.59 -40.98
CA ASN A 343 18.42 -9.60 -41.86
C ASN A 343 18.66 -8.31 -41.08
N GLY A 344 19.78 -7.65 -41.33
CA GLY A 344 19.94 -6.26 -40.93
C GLY A 344 21.37 -5.75 -40.92
N HIS A 345 21.66 -4.90 -41.86
CA HIS A 345 22.89 -4.12 -42.00
C HIS A 345 23.21 -3.26 -40.79
N GLY A 346 24.46 -3.21 -40.32
CA GLY A 346 24.91 -2.25 -39.31
C GLY A 346 26.41 -2.32 -39.04
N ARG A 347 27.10 -1.24 -39.31
CA ARG A 347 28.55 -0.99 -39.16
C ARG A 347 29.03 -1.19 -37.71
N PRO A 348 30.31 -1.49 -37.48
CA PRO A 348 30.91 -1.58 -36.16
C PRO A 348 31.17 -0.17 -35.57
N ALA A 349 30.73 0.06 -34.34
CA ALA A 349 31.11 1.22 -33.55
C ALA A 349 32.33 0.88 -32.69
N GLY A 350 33.30 1.81 -32.69
CA GLY A 350 34.55 1.72 -31.96
C GLY A 350 34.37 1.95 -30.43
N PRO A 351 35.45 1.77 -29.65
CA PRO A 351 35.39 1.82 -28.19
C PRO A 351 35.21 3.25 -27.68
N ILE A 352 34.33 3.39 -26.65
CA ILE A 352 34.12 4.64 -25.91
C ILE A 352 35.17 4.71 -24.80
N GLU A 353 36.09 5.67 -24.88
CA GLU A 353 36.97 6.06 -23.78
C GLU A 353 36.21 6.85 -22.73
N PHE A 354 36.37 6.45 -21.45
CA PHE A 354 35.92 7.23 -20.27
C PHE A 354 37.05 8.17 -19.85
N GLU A 355 36.85 9.45 -20.05
CA GLU A 355 37.70 10.52 -19.54
C GLU A 355 37.28 10.85 -18.11
N ARG A 356 38.18 10.62 -17.12
CA ARG A 356 38.06 11.05 -15.75
C ARG A 356 38.67 12.44 -15.62
N THR A 357 37.83 13.42 -15.29
CA THR A 357 38.34 14.72 -14.82
C THR A 357 38.31 14.76 -13.28
N PRO A 358 39.39 15.09 -12.61
CA PRO A 358 39.40 15.35 -11.16
C PRO A 358 39.08 16.82 -10.88
N HIS A 359 38.16 17.09 -9.95
CA HIS A 359 37.98 18.42 -9.39
C HIS A 359 38.86 18.58 -8.14
N PRO A 360 39.53 19.72 -7.97
CA PRO A 360 40.33 20.00 -6.77
C PRO A 360 39.46 20.49 -5.62
N VAL A 361 39.87 20.06 -4.42
CA VAL A 361 39.45 20.60 -3.13
C VAL A 361 40.30 21.82 -2.85
N GLU A 362 39.69 22.95 -2.57
CA GLU A 362 40.29 24.08 -1.83
C GLU A 362 39.20 24.92 -1.15
N GLY A 363 39.46 25.20 0.14
CA GLY A 363 39.12 26.34 0.91
C GLY A 363 38.24 26.10 2.10
#